data_64b7ace523abb9f97e99d63b4df255b4
#
_entry.id   64b7ace523abb9f97e99d63b4df255b4
#
_cell.length_a   1.000
_cell.length_b   1.000
_cell.length_c   1.000
_cell.angle_alpha   90.00
_cell.angle_beta   90.00
_cell.angle_gamma   90.00
#
_symmetry.space_group_name_H-M   'P 1'
#
loop_
_entity.id
_entity.type
_entity.pdbx_description
1 polymer ?
#
loop_
_entity_poly.entity_id
_entity_poly.type
_entity_poly.pdbx_seq_one_letter_code
_entity_poly.pdbx_strand_id
1 'polypeptide(L)'
;MRTLACFVAAGMLALSASAANAETVAYGEAFDTLFRIDLAGHTAAEVGPAGFYGSQRIGNLSGLSYSLDDDLYAVVGGMNALSRIDASDGSATILGNLGLAGQGDPQRNDALDLGMTFSCDGTLWLVSAYAGKLWTVNPQNGATTLVGNTGHTITGLVALGNTLFGAGGRDDNTFYRIDTDSGAATAIGSFGDAPSTWINSVSMSFDEKGTLWAVLNYVPPAPGSVSVPDWSDLAKINVSTGEITIVGPIIGPESLIQVGMKGFAVGPPRCQTGAGTAILTPVGSPPWLAGLAALLVALAGWTLRGRAIR
;
A
#
# COMPACT_ATOMS: atom_id res chain seq x y z
N MET A 1 -71.65 24.35 23.18
CA MET A 1 -70.93 23.22 22.46
C MET A 1 -69.57 23.71 22.09
N ARG A 2 -68.54 23.23 22.81
CA ARG A 2 -67.15 23.60 22.56
C ARG A 2 -66.44 22.33 22.11
N THR A 3 -66.01 22.32 20.84
CA THR A 3 -65.26 21.22 20.20
C THR A 3 -63.80 21.40 20.54
N LEU A 4 -63.25 20.41 21.26
CA LEU A 4 -61.81 20.30 21.59
C LEU A 4 -61.11 19.61 20.40
N ALA A 5 -60.15 20.27 19.76
CA ALA A 5 -59.29 19.65 18.74
C ALA A 5 -58.03 19.16 19.43
N CYS A 6 -57.83 17.82 19.42
CA CYS A 6 -56.57 17.15 19.83
C CYS A 6 -55.57 17.20 18.68
N PHE A 7 -54.46 17.93 18.87
CA PHE A 7 -53.28 17.80 18.00
C PHE A 7 -52.42 16.66 18.52
N VAL A 8 -52.30 15.61 17.70
CA VAL A 8 -51.34 14.53 17.89
C VAL A 8 -50.04 14.93 17.16
N ALA A 9 -49.03 15.31 17.92
CA ALA A 9 -47.68 15.53 17.38
C ALA A 9 -46.98 14.18 17.25
N ALA A 10 -46.83 13.67 16.02
CA ALA A 10 -46.00 12.51 15.70
C ALA A 10 -44.53 12.97 15.65
N GLY A 11 -43.77 12.67 16.71
CA GLY A 11 -42.32 12.86 16.74
C GLY A 11 -41.62 11.78 15.88
N MET A 12 -41.11 12.17 14.73
CA MET A 12 -40.15 11.30 13.97
C MET A 12 -38.82 11.30 14.70
N LEU A 13 -38.51 10.21 15.40
CA LEU A 13 -37.13 9.91 15.80
C LEU A 13 -36.37 9.52 14.52
N ALA A 14 -35.53 10.43 14.03
CA ALA A 14 -34.51 10.10 13.04
C ALA A 14 -33.41 9.31 13.77
N LEU A 15 -33.41 7.97 13.62
CA LEU A 15 -32.23 7.16 13.93
C LEU A 15 -31.15 7.53 12.91
N SER A 16 -30.20 8.36 13.33
CA SER A 16 -28.92 8.49 12.65
C SER A 16 -28.14 7.20 12.87
N ALA A 17 -28.20 6.28 11.89
CA ALA A 17 -27.27 5.18 11.80
C ALA A 17 -25.87 5.81 11.59
N SER A 18 -25.07 5.86 12.64
CA SER A 18 -23.64 6.08 12.50
C SER A 18 -23.12 4.94 11.64
N ALA A 19 -22.72 5.22 10.40
CA ALA A 19 -21.90 4.27 9.65
C ALA A 19 -20.65 4.06 10.51
N ALA A 20 -20.53 2.88 11.13
CA ALA A 20 -19.30 2.48 11.73
C ALA A 20 -18.26 2.49 10.59
N ASN A 21 -17.34 3.44 10.63
CA ASN A 21 -16.19 3.41 9.75
C ASN A 21 -15.51 2.07 10.02
N ALA A 22 -15.49 1.18 9.04
CA ALA A 22 -14.71 -0.04 9.15
C ALA A 22 -13.28 0.38 9.48
N GLU A 23 -12.74 -0.16 10.57
CA GLU A 23 -11.36 0.12 10.95
C GLU A 23 -10.45 -0.32 9.81
N THR A 24 -9.58 0.58 9.35
CA THR A 24 -8.61 0.26 8.30
C THR A 24 -7.69 -0.83 8.82
N VAL A 25 -7.78 -2.02 8.25
CA VAL A 25 -6.98 -3.17 8.65
C VAL A 25 -5.70 -3.20 7.83
N ALA A 26 -4.56 -3.29 8.50
CA ALA A 26 -3.27 -3.47 7.85
C ALA A 26 -2.65 -4.82 8.25
N TYR A 27 -1.98 -5.45 7.28
CA TYR A 27 -1.22 -6.68 7.49
C TYR A 27 0.22 -6.51 7.03
N GLY A 28 1.12 -7.23 7.71
CA GLY A 28 2.51 -7.34 7.32
C GLY A 28 2.97 -8.79 7.40
N GLU A 29 3.96 -9.15 6.61
CA GLU A 29 4.58 -10.48 6.64
C GLU A 29 6.04 -10.39 7.04
N ALA A 30 6.44 -11.26 7.96
CA ALA A 30 7.82 -11.42 8.36
C ALA A 30 8.18 -12.91 8.30
N PHE A 31 9.08 -13.24 7.39
CA PHE A 31 9.55 -14.57 7.05
C PHE A 31 8.41 -15.52 6.61
N ASP A 32 7.69 -16.16 7.52
CA ASP A 32 6.60 -17.11 7.25
C ASP A 32 5.34 -16.83 8.07
N THR A 33 5.26 -15.68 8.69
CA THR A 33 4.20 -15.33 9.63
C THR A 33 3.51 -14.06 9.21
N LEU A 34 2.16 -14.08 9.24
CA LEU A 34 1.30 -12.92 9.03
C LEU A 34 1.08 -12.20 10.35
N PHE A 35 1.16 -10.88 10.33
CA PHE A 35 0.87 -9.99 11.45
C PHE A 35 -0.22 -8.99 11.07
N ARG A 36 -1.12 -8.71 12.00
CA ARG A 36 -2.04 -7.57 11.90
C ARG A 36 -1.35 -6.34 12.50
N ILE A 37 -1.36 -5.21 11.78
CA ILE A 37 -0.68 -3.98 12.18
C ILE A 37 -1.72 -2.91 12.52
N ASP A 38 -1.60 -2.32 13.71
CA ASP A 38 -2.27 -1.07 14.07
C ASP A 38 -1.43 0.11 13.56
N LEU A 39 -1.97 0.82 12.55
CA LEU A 39 -1.29 1.96 11.94
C LEU A 39 -1.18 3.18 12.88
N ALA A 40 -2.06 3.31 13.86
CA ALA A 40 -2.06 4.43 14.79
C ALA A 40 -1.06 4.21 15.94
N GLY A 41 -1.03 2.99 16.48
CA GLY A 41 -0.12 2.60 17.56
C GLY A 41 1.20 2.02 17.09
N HIS A 42 1.39 1.84 15.76
CA HIS A 42 2.51 1.14 15.11
C HIS A 42 2.89 -0.17 15.82
N THR A 43 1.86 -0.93 16.23
CA THR A 43 2.01 -2.24 16.89
C THR A 43 1.59 -3.36 15.95
N ALA A 44 2.24 -4.53 16.08
CA ALA A 44 1.91 -5.73 15.34
C ALA A 44 1.47 -6.85 16.29
N ALA A 45 0.39 -7.55 15.91
CA ALA A 45 -0.08 -8.75 16.58
C ALA A 45 0.01 -9.93 15.62
N GLU A 46 0.56 -11.05 16.08
CA GLU A 46 0.67 -12.26 15.27
C GLU A 46 -0.72 -12.81 14.92
N VAL A 47 -0.94 -13.10 13.64
CA VAL A 47 -2.14 -13.80 13.15
C VAL A 47 -1.84 -15.30 13.10
N GLY A 48 -0.75 -15.67 12.41
CA GLY A 48 -0.31 -17.06 12.36
C GLY A 48 0.66 -17.34 11.21
N PRO A 49 1.20 -18.58 11.17
CA PRO A 49 2.18 -18.98 10.18
C PRO A 49 1.54 -19.42 8.86
N ALA A 50 2.25 -19.24 7.76
CA ALA A 50 1.83 -19.67 6.42
C ALA A 50 1.68 -21.20 6.25
N GLY A 51 2.28 -21.98 7.15
CA GLY A 51 2.14 -23.43 7.16
C GLY A 51 3.10 -24.18 6.21
N PHE A 52 2.58 -25.24 5.58
CA PHE A 52 3.38 -26.14 4.76
C PHE A 52 2.71 -26.42 3.41
N TYR A 53 3.53 -26.61 2.38
CA TYR A 53 3.12 -27.18 1.09
C TYR A 53 3.77 -28.58 0.97
N GLY A 54 2.98 -29.63 1.17
CA GLY A 54 3.50 -30.98 1.37
C GLY A 54 4.35 -31.07 2.64
N SER A 55 5.61 -31.42 2.52
CA SER A 55 6.58 -31.44 3.62
C SER A 55 7.45 -30.18 3.71
N GLN A 56 7.34 -29.26 2.77
CA GLN A 56 8.14 -28.05 2.71
C GLN A 56 7.42 -26.92 3.46
N ARG A 57 8.13 -26.27 4.42
CA ARG A 57 7.63 -25.07 5.10
C ARG A 57 7.52 -23.93 4.10
N ILE A 58 6.38 -23.24 4.10
CA ILE A 58 6.19 -22.02 3.34
C ILE A 58 6.89 -20.89 4.10
N GLY A 59 7.78 -20.18 3.45
CA GLY A 59 8.54 -19.11 4.09
C GLY A 59 9.20 -18.19 3.08
N ASN A 60 9.83 -17.14 3.59
CA ASN A 60 10.34 -16.01 2.82
C ASN A 60 9.23 -15.36 1.99
N LEU A 61 8.10 -15.09 2.69
CA LEU A 61 6.97 -14.35 2.14
C LEU A 61 7.37 -12.91 1.83
N SER A 62 6.82 -12.36 0.76
CA SER A 62 7.05 -10.97 0.35
C SER A 62 5.94 -10.47 -0.57
N GLY A 63 5.86 -9.16 -0.76
CA GLY A 63 4.97 -8.58 -1.74
C GLY A 63 3.49 -8.78 -1.43
N LEU A 64 3.07 -8.57 -0.19
CA LEU A 64 1.67 -8.71 0.23
C LEU A 64 0.77 -7.67 -0.44
N SER A 65 -0.36 -8.10 -1.01
CA SER A 65 -1.33 -7.20 -1.65
C SER A 65 -2.75 -7.77 -1.61
N TYR A 66 -3.73 -6.89 -1.42
CA TYR A 66 -5.13 -7.24 -1.62
C TYR A 66 -5.50 -7.24 -3.10
N SER A 67 -6.34 -8.20 -3.49
CA SER A 67 -7.07 -8.18 -4.76
C SER A 67 -8.30 -7.27 -4.67
N LEU A 68 -9.00 -7.10 -5.81
CA LEU A 68 -10.28 -6.37 -5.84
C LEU A 68 -11.43 -7.10 -5.14
N ASP A 69 -11.29 -8.41 -4.92
CA ASP A 69 -12.25 -9.28 -4.25
C ASP A 69 -11.95 -9.49 -2.76
N ASP A 70 -11.10 -8.63 -2.19
CA ASP A 70 -10.67 -8.65 -0.79
C ASP A 70 -9.81 -9.89 -0.39
N ASP A 71 -9.35 -10.67 -1.36
CA ASP A 71 -8.40 -11.75 -1.14
C ASP A 71 -6.99 -11.19 -0.95
N LEU A 72 -6.25 -11.74 0.01
CA LEU A 72 -4.87 -11.35 0.29
C LEU A 72 -3.90 -12.30 -0.41
N TYR A 73 -2.97 -11.74 -1.18
CA TYR A 73 -1.98 -12.48 -1.97
C TYR A 73 -0.57 -12.16 -1.49
N ALA A 74 0.31 -13.16 -1.58
CA ALA A 74 1.73 -13.02 -1.30
C ALA A 74 2.59 -13.86 -2.25
N VAL A 75 3.86 -13.50 -2.35
CA VAL A 75 4.87 -14.32 -3.02
C VAL A 75 5.61 -15.16 -2.00
N VAL A 76 5.79 -16.45 -2.31
CA VAL A 76 6.65 -17.36 -1.56
C VAL A 76 8.00 -17.43 -2.26
N GLY A 77 8.96 -16.62 -1.82
CA GLY A 77 10.26 -16.46 -2.47
C GLY A 77 11.06 -17.77 -2.52
N GLY A 78 11.02 -18.56 -1.46
CA GLY A 78 11.73 -19.86 -1.41
C GLY A 78 11.17 -20.93 -2.35
N MET A 79 9.95 -20.76 -2.87
CA MET A 79 9.29 -21.68 -3.82
C MET A 79 9.12 -21.08 -5.21
N ASN A 80 9.43 -19.78 -5.37
CA ASN A 80 9.16 -19.03 -6.59
C ASN A 80 7.67 -19.17 -7.01
N ALA A 81 6.75 -18.97 -6.04
CA ALA A 81 5.34 -19.27 -6.19
C ALA A 81 4.45 -18.11 -5.73
N LEU A 82 3.27 -17.99 -6.35
CA LEU A 82 2.17 -17.15 -5.88
C LEU A 82 1.33 -17.92 -4.87
N SER A 83 0.92 -17.25 -3.81
CA SER A 83 0.01 -17.79 -2.79
C SER A 83 -1.13 -16.84 -2.48
N ARG A 84 -2.23 -17.40 -1.96
CA ARG A 84 -3.29 -16.66 -1.28
C ARG A 84 -3.16 -16.91 0.22
N ILE A 85 -3.31 -15.85 1.01
CA ILE A 85 -3.17 -15.88 2.47
C ILE A 85 -4.56 -15.76 3.10
N ASP A 86 -4.86 -16.63 4.05
CA ASP A 86 -6.05 -16.48 4.88
C ASP A 86 -5.75 -15.45 5.98
N ALA A 87 -6.44 -14.31 5.93
CA ALA A 87 -6.26 -13.22 6.87
C ALA A 87 -6.74 -13.55 8.30
N SER A 88 -7.45 -14.67 8.50
CA SER A 88 -7.97 -15.08 9.81
C SER A 88 -6.97 -15.92 10.63
N ASP A 89 -6.06 -16.65 9.95
CA ASP A 89 -5.12 -17.56 10.62
C ASP A 89 -3.69 -17.52 10.05
N GLY A 90 -3.45 -16.74 8.98
CA GLY A 90 -2.16 -16.58 8.33
C GLY A 90 -1.79 -17.71 7.36
N SER A 91 -2.59 -18.76 7.25
CA SER A 91 -2.27 -19.90 6.39
C SER A 91 -2.20 -19.51 4.92
N ALA A 92 -1.24 -20.11 4.19
CA ALA A 92 -1.02 -19.86 2.77
C ALA A 92 -1.46 -21.04 1.89
N THR A 93 -2.20 -20.73 0.83
CA THR A 93 -2.53 -21.68 -0.23
C THR A 93 -1.71 -21.35 -1.47
N ILE A 94 -0.84 -22.27 -1.90
CA ILE A 94 -0.05 -22.11 -3.13
C ILE A 94 -0.98 -22.19 -4.35
N LEU A 95 -0.96 -21.16 -5.19
CA LEU A 95 -1.76 -21.07 -6.41
C LEU A 95 -1.00 -21.58 -7.63
N GLY A 96 0.32 -21.32 -7.70
CA GLY A 96 1.15 -21.81 -8.79
C GLY A 96 2.55 -21.20 -8.79
N ASN A 97 3.39 -21.72 -9.69
CA ASN A 97 4.78 -21.28 -9.83
C ASN A 97 4.85 -20.04 -10.73
N LEU A 98 5.71 -19.07 -10.36
CA LEU A 98 5.92 -17.83 -11.13
C LEU A 98 6.70 -18.04 -12.44
N GLY A 99 7.37 -19.18 -12.61
CA GLY A 99 8.16 -19.46 -13.81
C GLY A 99 9.44 -18.64 -13.93
N LEU A 100 9.95 -18.09 -12.83
CA LEU A 100 11.10 -17.16 -12.80
C LEU A 100 12.42 -17.83 -12.38
N ALA A 101 12.49 -19.16 -12.35
CA ALA A 101 13.73 -19.89 -12.04
C ALA A 101 14.85 -19.51 -13.03
N GLY A 102 16.04 -19.23 -12.51
CA GLY A 102 17.21 -18.81 -13.30
C GLY A 102 17.20 -17.34 -13.72
N GLN A 103 16.23 -16.53 -13.25
CA GLN A 103 16.14 -15.10 -13.56
C GLN A 103 16.62 -14.19 -12.41
N GLY A 104 16.92 -14.76 -11.25
CA GLY A 104 17.42 -14.03 -10.09
C GLY A 104 18.95 -13.82 -10.13
N ASP A 105 19.46 -13.35 -8.99
CA ASP A 105 20.91 -13.15 -8.83
C ASP A 105 21.64 -14.49 -8.64
N PRO A 106 22.52 -14.89 -9.57
CA PRO A 106 23.24 -16.16 -9.47
C PRO A 106 24.22 -16.24 -8.28
N GLN A 107 24.69 -15.09 -7.79
CA GLN A 107 25.56 -15.01 -6.62
C GLN A 107 24.79 -15.18 -5.30
N ARG A 108 23.46 -15.06 -5.35
CA ARG A 108 22.54 -15.16 -4.21
C ARG A 108 21.58 -16.33 -4.34
N ASN A 109 22.02 -17.43 -4.95
CA ASN A 109 21.21 -18.63 -5.14
C ASN A 109 19.89 -18.35 -5.87
N ASP A 110 19.96 -17.62 -6.99
CA ASP A 110 18.81 -17.23 -7.81
C ASP A 110 17.74 -16.42 -7.07
N ALA A 111 18.15 -15.65 -6.06
CA ALA A 111 17.25 -14.79 -5.32
C ALA A 111 16.68 -13.69 -6.24
N LEU A 112 15.38 -13.45 -6.14
CA LEU A 112 14.66 -12.44 -6.91
C LEU A 112 14.35 -11.19 -6.08
N ASP A 113 14.04 -11.35 -4.81
CA ASP A 113 13.55 -10.30 -3.89
C ASP A 113 12.38 -9.52 -4.52
N LEU A 114 11.18 -10.04 -4.32
CA LEU A 114 10.00 -9.68 -5.08
C LEU A 114 9.09 -8.71 -4.32
N GLY A 115 8.60 -7.69 -5.03
CA GLY A 115 7.51 -6.80 -4.61
C GLY A 115 6.30 -6.97 -5.53
N MET A 116 5.08 -6.82 -5.00
CA MET A 116 3.85 -7.13 -5.71
C MET A 116 2.72 -6.15 -5.35
N THR A 117 1.83 -5.88 -6.31
CA THR A 117 0.61 -5.11 -6.07
C THR A 117 -0.46 -5.39 -7.11
N PHE A 118 -1.74 -5.26 -6.74
CA PHE A 118 -2.84 -5.18 -7.69
C PHE A 118 -3.12 -3.73 -8.08
N SER A 119 -3.41 -3.49 -9.35
CA SER A 119 -4.02 -2.24 -9.85
C SER A 119 -5.53 -2.37 -9.98
N CYS A 120 -6.22 -1.24 -10.15
CA CYS A 120 -7.68 -1.19 -10.15
C CYS A 120 -8.37 -1.80 -11.38
N ASP A 121 -7.63 -2.15 -12.40
CA ASP A 121 -8.10 -2.95 -13.54
C ASP A 121 -8.00 -4.48 -13.29
N GLY A 122 -7.55 -4.87 -12.08
CA GLY A 122 -7.37 -6.27 -11.68
C GLY A 122 -6.03 -6.88 -12.10
N THR A 123 -5.12 -6.10 -12.70
CA THR A 123 -3.79 -6.59 -13.07
C THR A 123 -2.93 -6.76 -11.84
N LEU A 124 -2.34 -7.94 -11.67
CA LEU A 124 -1.34 -8.22 -10.64
C LEU A 124 0.05 -7.95 -11.21
N TRP A 125 0.77 -7.01 -10.60
CA TRP A 125 2.11 -6.58 -10.96
C TRP A 125 3.15 -7.19 -10.02
N LEU A 126 4.31 -7.56 -10.58
CA LEU A 126 5.43 -8.14 -9.85
C LEU A 126 6.72 -7.48 -10.31
N VAL A 127 7.57 -7.08 -9.36
CA VAL A 127 8.90 -6.54 -9.61
C VAL A 127 9.95 -7.38 -8.88
N SER A 128 11.15 -7.45 -9.44
CA SER A 128 12.30 -8.02 -8.76
C SER A 128 13.40 -6.98 -8.62
N ALA A 129 13.87 -6.78 -7.38
CA ALA A 129 14.97 -5.90 -7.06
C ALA A 129 16.30 -6.39 -7.70
N TYR A 130 16.53 -7.69 -7.75
CA TYR A 130 17.76 -8.23 -8.32
C TYR A 130 17.74 -8.39 -9.84
N ALA A 131 16.58 -8.75 -10.42
CA ALA A 131 16.46 -8.85 -11.86
C ALA A 131 16.26 -7.48 -12.54
N GLY A 132 15.82 -6.46 -11.81
CA GLY A 132 15.49 -5.13 -12.34
C GLY A 132 14.39 -5.19 -13.41
N LYS A 133 13.41 -6.07 -13.24
CA LYS A 133 12.36 -6.36 -14.22
C LYS A 133 10.97 -6.22 -13.62
N LEU A 134 10.00 -5.90 -14.48
CA LEU A 134 8.57 -5.87 -14.20
C LEU A 134 7.85 -6.96 -14.98
N TRP A 135 6.94 -7.67 -14.31
CA TRP A 135 6.03 -8.66 -14.91
C TRP A 135 4.58 -8.38 -14.52
N THR A 136 3.65 -8.88 -15.34
CA THR A 136 2.30 -9.17 -14.89
C THR A 136 2.20 -10.63 -14.47
N VAL A 137 1.31 -10.93 -13.53
CA VAL A 137 1.09 -12.27 -12.96
C VAL A 137 -0.35 -12.68 -13.16
N ASN A 138 -0.58 -13.90 -13.61
CA ASN A 138 -1.92 -14.49 -13.60
C ASN A 138 -2.29 -14.90 -12.15
N PRO A 139 -3.28 -14.26 -11.51
CA PRO A 139 -3.59 -14.51 -10.10
C PRO A 139 -4.18 -15.89 -9.84
N GLN A 140 -4.66 -16.63 -10.86
CA GLN A 140 -5.22 -17.96 -10.70
C GLN A 140 -4.15 -19.07 -10.66
N ASN A 141 -2.97 -18.85 -11.26
CA ASN A 141 -1.96 -19.91 -11.41
C ASN A 141 -0.50 -19.45 -11.26
N GLY A 142 -0.27 -18.16 -10.98
CA GLY A 142 1.06 -17.60 -10.76
C GLY A 142 1.89 -17.34 -12.03
N ALA A 143 1.43 -17.76 -13.22
CA ALA A 143 2.22 -17.58 -14.45
C ALA A 143 2.53 -16.11 -14.72
N THR A 144 3.80 -15.80 -15.03
CA THR A 144 4.26 -14.44 -15.27
C THR A 144 4.42 -14.13 -16.75
N THR A 145 4.19 -12.87 -17.12
CA THR A 145 4.51 -12.32 -18.44
C THR A 145 5.41 -11.11 -18.26
N LEU A 146 6.59 -11.12 -18.90
CA LEU A 146 7.53 -9.98 -18.83
C LEU A 146 6.93 -8.75 -19.50
N VAL A 147 6.96 -7.61 -18.80
CA VAL A 147 6.63 -6.30 -19.34
C VAL A 147 7.89 -5.59 -19.81
N GLY A 148 8.92 -5.49 -18.96
CA GLY A 148 10.18 -4.88 -19.32
C GLY A 148 11.16 -4.72 -18.16
N ASN A 149 12.17 -3.88 -18.38
CA ASN A 149 13.18 -3.58 -17.38
C ASN A 149 12.85 -2.26 -16.68
N THR A 150 12.96 -2.25 -15.34
CA THR A 150 12.77 -1.03 -14.54
C THR A 150 13.97 -0.08 -14.64
N GLY A 151 15.16 -0.64 -14.88
CA GLY A 151 16.42 0.11 -14.87
C GLY A 151 16.93 0.46 -13.47
N HIS A 152 16.22 0.06 -12.42
CA HIS A 152 16.48 0.42 -11.03
C HIS A 152 16.25 -0.76 -10.07
N THR A 153 16.81 -0.65 -8.86
CA THR A 153 16.62 -1.64 -7.79
C THR A 153 15.33 -1.34 -7.04
N ILE A 154 14.20 -1.78 -7.59
CA ILE A 154 12.88 -1.56 -6.99
C ILE A 154 12.52 -2.76 -6.13
N THR A 155 12.30 -2.52 -4.82
CA THR A 155 12.02 -3.58 -3.83
C THR A 155 10.53 -3.71 -3.52
N GLY A 156 9.72 -2.67 -3.77
CA GLY A 156 8.29 -2.69 -3.52
C GLY A 156 7.48 -1.97 -4.59
N LEU A 157 6.26 -2.43 -4.80
CA LEU A 157 5.26 -1.86 -5.70
C LEU A 157 4.03 -1.41 -4.95
N VAL A 158 3.37 -0.38 -5.49
CA VAL A 158 2.03 0.02 -5.09
C VAL A 158 1.30 0.65 -6.29
N ALA A 159 -0.01 0.48 -6.35
CA ALA A 159 -0.84 1.12 -7.37
C ALA A 159 -1.83 2.11 -6.75
N LEU A 160 -2.02 3.25 -7.41
CA LEU A 160 -3.13 4.19 -7.15
C LEU A 160 -3.99 4.25 -8.42
N GLY A 161 -5.16 3.66 -8.37
CA GLY A 161 -5.91 3.37 -9.59
C GLY A 161 -5.10 2.41 -10.47
N ASN A 162 -4.80 2.83 -11.71
CA ASN A 162 -3.95 2.10 -12.65
C ASN A 162 -2.54 2.73 -12.78
N THR A 163 -2.21 3.72 -11.94
CA THR A 163 -0.86 4.29 -11.91
C THR A 163 0.01 3.46 -10.97
N LEU A 164 1.11 2.93 -11.49
CA LEU A 164 2.05 2.09 -10.76
C LEU A 164 3.23 2.91 -10.24
N PHE A 165 3.56 2.70 -8.97
CA PHE A 165 4.70 3.30 -8.29
C PHE A 165 5.61 2.22 -7.74
N GLY A 166 6.90 2.55 -7.62
CA GLY A 166 7.92 1.70 -7.05
C GLY A 166 8.76 2.43 -6.02
N ALA A 167 9.23 1.71 -5.02
CA ALA A 167 10.21 2.20 -4.07
C ALA A 167 11.51 1.41 -4.21
N GLY A 168 12.61 2.12 -4.24
CA GLY A 168 13.94 1.53 -4.22
C GLY A 168 14.27 0.90 -2.87
N GLY A 169 15.46 0.45 -2.74
CA GLY A 169 16.06 -0.12 -1.55
C GLY A 169 17.50 -0.54 -1.89
N ARG A 170 18.29 -1.00 -0.91
CA ARG A 170 19.64 -1.49 -1.19
C ARG A 170 20.52 -0.42 -1.85
N ASP A 171 20.58 0.77 -1.23
CA ASP A 171 21.31 1.96 -1.71
C ASP A 171 20.58 2.77 -2.82
N ASP A 172 19.42 2.32 -3.30
CA ASP A 172 18.55 3.09 -4.18
C ASP A 172 17.42 3.74 -3.35
N ASN A 173 17.70 4.90 -2.75
CA ASN A 173 16.76 5.61 -1.88
C ASN A 173 15.84 6.53 -2.69
N THR A 174 15.15 5.97 -3.70
CA THR A 174 14.34 6.75 -4.64
C THR A 174 12.93 6.18 -4.78
N PHE A 175 11.94 7.07 -4.91
CA PHE A 175 10.57 6.74 -5.24
C PHE A 175 10.33 6.99 -6.74
N TYR A 176 9.66 6.06 -7.40
CA TYR A 176 9.52 5.99 -8.84
C TYR A 176 8.07 5.94 -9.28
N ARG A 177 7.80 6.48 -10.47
CA ARG A 177 6.65 6.12 -11.29
C ARG A 177 7.10 5.08 -12.31
N ILE A 178 6.29 4.02 -12.48
CA ILE A 178 6.60 2.93 -13.41
C ILE A 178 5.62 3.00 -14.60
N ASP A 179 6.17 2.95 -15.79
CA ASP A 179 5.42 2.86 -17.04
C ASP A 179 4.93 1.40 -17.20
N THR A 180 3.63 1.22 -17.29
CA THR A 180 2.99 -0.11 -17.33
C THR A 180 3.10 -0.80 -18.68
N ASP A 181 3.48 -0.11 -19.75
CA ASP A 181 3.65 -0.68 -21.09
C ASP A 181 5.09 -1.15 -21.33
N SER A 182 6.08 -0.43 -20.80
CA SER A 182 7.50 -0.69 -21.02
C SER A 182 8.23 -1.25 -19.78
N GLY A 183 7.66 -1.11 -18.60
CA GLY A 183 8.30 -1.43 -17.33
C GLY A 183 9.29 -0.39 -16.84
N ALA A 184 9.61 0.64 -17.62
CA ALA A 184 10.61 1.66 -17.29
C ALA A 184 10.19 2.48 -16.07
N ALA A 185 11.12 2.69 -15.12
CA ALA A 185 10.88 3.51 -13.96
C ALA A 185 11.48 4.91 -14.14
N THR A 186 10.71 5.93 -13.76
CA THR A 186 11.13 7.34 -13.77
C THR A 186 11.10 7.87 -12.35
N ALA A 187 12.21 8.44 -11.88
CA ALA A 187 12.33 8.98 -10.53
C ALA A 187 11.35 10.14 -10.30
N ILE A 188 10.62 10.06 -9.19
CA ILE A 188 9.81 11.16 -8.66
C ILE A 188 10.68 11.99 -7.72
N GLY A 189 11.39 11.34 -6.79
CA GLY A 189 12.30 12.00 -5.87
C GLY A 189 12.94 11.04 -4.88
N SER A 190 13.84 11.55 -4.06
CA SER A 190 14.53 10.76 -3.03
C SER A 190 13.66 10.61 -1.78
N PHE A 191 14.00 9.62 -0.94
CA PHE A 191 13.38 9.41 0.36
C PHE A 191 13.67 10.54 1.37
N GLY A 192 14.51 11.52 1.02
CA GLY A 192 14.95 12.60 1.91
C GLY A 192 16.05 12.15 2.86
N ASP A 193 16.18 12.86 4.00
CA ASP A 193 17.19 12.59 5.02
C ASP A 193 16.81 11.46 5.98
N ALA A 194 15.59 11.00 5.95
CA ALA A 194 15.08 9.86 6.71
C ALA A 194 14.83 8.66 5.79
N PRO A 195 15.13 7.44 6.23
CA PRO A 195 15.86 7.11 7.44
C PRO A 195 17.38 7.25 7.27
N SER A 196 18.10 7.52 8.35
CA SER A 196 19.57 7.52 8.37
C SER A 196 20.18 6.12 8.32
N THR A 197 19.34 5.08 8.39
CA THR A 197 19.74 3.67 8.38
C THR A 197 19.55 3.09 6.97
N TRP A 198 20.44 2.18 6.59
CA TRP A 198 20.34 1.47 5.32
C TRP A 198 19.03 0.68 5.20
N ILE A 199 18.27 0.92 4.14
CA ILE A 199 17.00 0.25 3.86
C ILE A 199 17.30 -0.98 2.99
N ASN A 200 16.90 -2.16 3.46
CA ASN A 200 16.97 -3.38 2.67
C ASN A 200 15.83 -3.46 1.63
N SER A 201 14.59 -3.21 2.08
CA SER A 201 13.42 -3.19 1.20
C SER A 201 12.33 -2.28 1.76
N VAL A 202 11.46 -1.81 0.86
CA VAL A 202 10.28 -1.00 1.19
C VAL A 202 9.05 -1.73 0.68
N SER A 203 8.08 -1.97 1.56
CA SER A 203 6.76 -2.48 1.17
C SER A 203 5.72 -1.39 1.37
N MET A 204 4.76 -1.25 0.45
CA MET A 204 3.87 -0.09 0.40
C MET A 204 2.43 -0.47 0.15
N SER A 205 1.50 0.32 0.71
CA SER A 205 0.08 0.21 0.42
C SER A 205 -0.64 1.54 0.64
N PHE A 206 -1.64 1.86 -0.18
CA PHE A 206 -2.53 2.99 0.05
C PHE A 206 -3.66 2.59 1.00
N ASP A 207 -4.00 3.50 1.93
CA ASP A 207 -5.23 3.38 2.70
C ASP A 207 -6.44 3.96 1.92
N GLU A 208 -7.64 3.80 2.48
CA GLU A 208 -8.89 4.31 1.89
C GLU A 208 -8.94 5.85 1.77
N LYS A 209 -8.06 6.57 2.47
CA LYS A 209 -7.95 8.04 2.45
C LYS A 209 -6.91 8.51 1.43
N GLY A 210 -6.22 7.57 0.76
CA GLY A 210 -5.16 7.88 -0.20
C GLY A 210 -3.82 8.20 0.47
N THR A 211 -3.62 7.88 1.75
CA THR A 211 -2.31 7.96 2.39
C THR A 211 -1.47 6.78 1.93
N LEU A 212 -0.28 7.04 1.42
CA LEU A 212 0.69 6.01 1.11
C LEU A 212 1.47 5.64 2.37
N TRP A 213 1.15 4.47 2.90
CA TRP A 213 1.88 3.86 4.00
C TRP A 213 3.00 2.98 3.48
N ALA A 214 4.08 2.87 4.26
CA ALA A 214 5.21 2.01 3.96
C ALA A 214 5.72 1.30 5.21
N VAL A 215 6.26 0.11 5.00
CA VAL A 215 7.10 -0.61 5.96
C VAL A 215 8.52 -0.61 5.41
N LEU A 216 9.44 -0.06 6.18
CA LEU A 216 10.86 0.00 5.89
C LEU A 216 11.55 -1.17 6.58
N ASN A 217 12.17 -2.06 5.82
CA ASN A 217 12.87 -3.22 6.34
C ASN A 217 14.37 -2.93 6.43
N TYR A 218 14.94 -3.09 7.61
CA TYR A 218 16.35 -2.81 7.92
C TYR A 218 17.17 -4.09 8.15
N VAL A 219 16.70 -5.25 7.68
CA VAL A 219 17.49 -6.50 7.83
C VAL A 219 18.91 -6.24 7.37
N PRO A 220 19.90 -6.35 8.27
CA PRO A 220 21.27 -5.97 7.95
C PRO A 220 21.87 -6.94 6.91
N PRO A 221 22.78 -6.43 6.06
CA PRO A 221 23.45 -7.24 5.06
C PRO A 221 24.38 -8.30 5.68
N ALA A 222 24.77 -8.10 6.96
CA ALA A 222 25.58 -9.05 7.71
C ALA A 222 25.13 -9.13 9.18
N PRO A 223 25.17 -10.33 9.80
CA PRO A 223 24.84 -10.49 11.22
C PRO A 223 25.68 -9.56 12.11
N GLY A 224 25.02 -8.88 13.05
CA GLY A 224 25.64 -7.98 14.00
C GLY A 224 26.01 -6.59 13.49
N SER A 225 25.66 -6.25 12.25
CA SER A 225 25.94 -4.91 11.69
C SER A 225 24.99 -3.82 12.17
N VAL A 226 23.84 -4.17 12.78
CA VAL A 226 22.86 -3.24 13.35
C VAL A 226 22.42 -3.72 14.72
N SER A 227 22.41 -2.80 15.69
CA SER A 227 22.01 -3.06 17.08
C SER A 227 20.61 -2.56 17.39
N VAL A 228 19.66 -2.69 16.46
CA VAL A 228 18.25 -2.33 16.69
C VAL A 228 17.43 -3.60 16.92
N PRO A 229 16.63 -3.66 17.99
CA PRO A 229 15.76 -4.81 18.26
C PRO A 229 14.68 -4.96 17.19
N ASP A 230 14.18 -3.85 16.66
CA ASP A 230 13.08 -3.82 15.70
C ASP A 230 13.64 -3.49 14.32
N TRP A 231 13.51 -4.44 13.37
CA TRP A 231 14.07 -4.29 12.02
C TRP A 231 13.09 -3.71 11.01
N SER A 232 12.01 -3.13 11.49
CA SER A 232 11.01 -2.51 10.61
C SER A 232 10.42 -1.26 11.24
N ASP A 233 10.37 -0.17 10.46
CA ASP A 233 9.64 1.04 10.77
C ASP A 233 8.37 1.14 9.93
N LEU A 234 7.30 1.65 10.55
CA LEU A 234 6.15 2.16 9.86
C LEU A 234 6.43 3.60 9.43
N ALA A 235 6.11 3.91 8.18
CA ALA A 235 6.38 5.21 7.58
C ALA A 235 5.24 5.64 6.65
N LYS A 236 5.31 6.88 6.17
CA LYS A 236 4.48 7.42 5.08
C LYS A 236 5.38 7.96 3.99
N ILE A 237 4.94 7.86 2.74
CA ILE A 237 5.64 8.41 1.58
C ILE A 237 4.79 9.51 0.96
N ASN A 238 5.41 10.65 0.70
CA ASN A 238 4.79 11.70 -0.09
C ASN A 238 4.84 11.31 -1.57
N VAL A 239 3.69 11.02 -2.16
CA VAL A 239 3.58 10.53 -3.56
C VAL A 239 4.13 11.52 -4.59
N SER A 240 4.14 12.82 -4.27
CA SER A 240 4.59 13.88 -5.18
C SER A 240 6.10 14.16 -5.12
N THR A 241 6.75 13.84 -3.98
CA THR A 241 8.17 14.15 -3.76
C THR A 241 9.03 12.93 -3.49
N GLY A 242 8.43 11.79 -3.12
CA GLY A 242 9.14 10.58 -2.68
C GLY A 242 9.61 10.62 -1.22
N GLU A 243 9.49 11.76 -0.56
CA GLU A 243 9.99 11.98 0.81
C GLU A 243 9.29 11.06 1.81
N ILE A 244 10.08 10.41 2.66
CA ILE A 244 9.60 9.51 3.72
C ILE A 244 9.48 10.26 5.04
N THR A 245 8.37 10.03 5.74
CA THR A 245 8.16 10.44 7.13
C THR A 245 8.04 9.19 7.99
N ILE A 246 8.98 8.95 8.89
CA ILE A 246 8.94 7.85 9.86
C ILE A 246 7.81 8.11 10.86
N VAL A 247 6.95 7.10 11.08
CA VAL A 247 5.92 7.11 12.13
C VAL A 247 6.51 6.54 13.41
N GLY A 248 7.22 5.42 13.32
CA GLY A 248 7.91 4.78 14.43
C GLY A 248 8.22 3.31 14.16
N PRO A 249 8.99 2.67 15.05
CA PRO A 249 9.26 1.24 14.94
C PRO A 249 7.97 0.43 15.07
N ILE A 250 7.87 -0.67 14.32
CA ILE A 250 6.77 -1.61 14.45
C ILE A 250 7.05 -2.49 15.66
N ILE A 251 6.30 -2.27 16.75
CA ILE A 251 6.43 -3.01 18.00
C ILE A 251 5.57 -4.27 17.92
N GLY A 252 6.18 -5.44 18.02
CA GLY A 252 5.50 -6.71 17.90
C GLY A 252 5.88 -7.70 18.98
N PRO A 253 5.37 -8.96 18.89
CA PRO A 253 5.75 -10.04 19.76
C PRO A 253 7.22 -10.43 19.59
N GLU A 254 7.75 -11.29 20.48
CA GLU A 254 9.14 -11.75 20.43
C GLU A 254 9.52 -12.40 19.09
N SER A 255 8.54 -13.02 18.40
CA SER A 255 8.72 -13.60 17.06
C SER A 255 9.10 -12.58 15.97
N LEU A 256 8.84 -11.28 16.20
CA LEU A 256 9.18 -10.20 15.27
C LEU A 256 10.54 -9.55 15.59
N ILE A 257 11.13 -9.81 16.76
CA ILE A 257 12.45 -9.26 17.13
C ILE A 257 13.51 -9.79 16.18
N GLN A 258 14.27 -8.88 15.55
CA GLN A 258 15.30 -9.18 14.54
C GLN A 258 14.76 -9.93 13.29
N VAL A 259 13.47 -9.75 12.98
CA VAL A 259 12.86 -10.23 11.75
C VAL A 259 12.23 -9.05 11.02
N GLY A 260 12.75 -8.72 9.85
CA GLY A 260 12.23 -7.60 9.05
C GLY A 260 11.00 -8.00 8.24
N MET A 261 10.01 -7.13 8.19
CA MET A 261 8.83 -7.31 7.34
C MET A 261 9.16 -7.08 5.87
N LYS A 262 8.65 -7.93 4.97
CA LYS A 262 8.84 -7.86 3.52
C LYS A 262 7.53 -7.77 2.72
N GLY A 263 6.40 -7.93 3.36
CA GLY A 263 5.08 -7.75 2.80
C GLY A 263 4.29 -6.75 3.64
N PHE A 264 3.50 -5.91 2.98
CA PHE A 264 2.63 -4.96 3.67
C PHE A 264 1.42 -4.63 2.80
N ALA A 265 0.23 -4.76 3.35
CA ALA A 265 -1.03 -4.43 2.70
C ALA A 265 -1.97 -3.72 3.67
N VAL A 266 -2.61 -2.67 3.20
CA VAL A 266 -3.68 -1.95 3.89
C VAL A 266 -4.94 -2.12 3.07
N GLY A 267 -6.01 -2.53 3.69
CA GLY A 267 -7.11 -2.72 2.80
C GLY A 267 -8.44 -3.01 3.41
N PRO A 268 -9.32 -3.43 2.52
CA PRO A 268 -9.12 -3.63 1.06
C PRO A 268 -8.96 -2.32 0.28
N PRO A 269 -8.18 -2.33 -0.84
CA PRO A 269 -8.04 -1.15 -1.68
C PRO A 269 -9.37 -0.81 -2.33
N ARG A 270 -9.82 0.42 -2.17
CA ARG A 270 -11.04 0.88 -2.84
C ARG A 270 -10.68 1.47 -4.20
N CYS A 271 -10.88 0.70 -5.22
CA CYS A 271 -10.88 1.20 -6.59
C CYS A 271 -12.17 1.97 -6.83
N GLN A 272 -12.10 3.27 -6.97
CA GLN A 272 -13.27 4.07 -7.31
C GLN A 272 -13.76 3.65 -8.70
N THR A 273 -14.89 2.95 -8.76
CA THR A 273 -15.63 2.71 -9.99
C THR A 273 -16.37 3.99 -10.36
N GLY A 274 -15.73 4.86 -11.12
CA GLY A 274 -16.35 6.09 -11.61
C GLY A 274 -15.27 7.05 -12.10
N ALA A 275 -15.40 7.52 -13.32
CA ALA A 275 -14.55 8.53 -13.94
C ALA A 275 -14.58 9.84 -13.12
N GLY A 276 -13.73 9.89 -12.11
CA GLY A 276 -13.35 11.09 -11.39
C GLY A 276 -11.84 11.12 -11.41
N THR A 277 -11.27 11.98 -12.27
CA THR A 277 -9.90 12.43 -12.12
C THR A 277 -9.65 12.60 -10.63
N ALA A 278 -8.71 11.82 -10.06
CA ALA A 278 -8.16 12.11 -8.76
C ALA A 278 -7.62 13.53 -8.83
N ILE A 279 -8.42 14.48 -8.37
CA ILE A 279 -7.94 15.82 -8.10
C ILE A 279 -6.97 15.61 -6.94
N LEU A 280 -5.67 15.60 -7.24
CA LEU A 280 -4.65 15.88 -6.26
C LEU A 280 -5.00 17.27 -5.74
N THR A 281 -5.82 17.35 -4.70
CA THR A 281 -6.02 18.61 -4.00
C THR A 281 -4.67 18.95 -3.39
N PRO A 282 -4.00 20.01 -3.85
CA PRO A 282 -2.80 20.46 -3.17
C PRO A 282 -3.23 20.76 -1.73
N VAL A 283 -2.60 20.12 -0.78
CA VAL A 283 -2.76 20.40 0.64
C VAL A 283 -2.36 21.87 0.82
N GLY A 284 -3.39 22.73 1.01
CA GLY A 284 -3.17 24.14 1.27
C GLY A 284 -3.57 25.12 0.16
N SER A 285 -4.84 25.15 -0.25
CA SER A 285 -5.38 26.40 -0.77
C SER A 285 -5.50 27.37 0.42
N PRO A 286 -4.75 28.48 0.46
CA PRO A 286 -4.85 29.42 1.56
C PRO A 286 -6.28 29.98 1.63
N PRO A 287 -6.85 30.15 2.83
CA PRO A 287 -8.27 30.48 3.04
C PRO A 287 -8.72 31.80 2.39
N TRP A 288 -7.79 32.64 1.91
CA TRP A 288 -8.10 33.87 1.20
C TRP A 288 -8.65 33.66 -0.24
N LEU A 289 -8.38 32.49 -0.90
CA LEU A 289 -8.96 32.19 -2.23
C LEU A 289 -10.48 31.94 -2.16
N ALA A 290 -10.96 31.35 -1.09
CA ALA A 290 -12.41 31.19 -0.86
C ALA A 290 -13.09 32.56 -0.64
N GLY A 291 -12.40 33.50 0.01
CA GLY A 291 -12.88 34.87 0.22
C GLY A 291 -12.98 35.65 -1.10
N LEU A 292 -12.05 35.49 -2.04
CA LEU A 292 -12.06 36.20 -3.31
C LEU A 292 -13.21 35.74 -4.22
N ALA A 293 -13.51 34.44 -4.23
CA ALA A 293 -14.65 33.91 -5.00
C ALA A 293 -16.00 34.43 -4.47
N ALA A 294 -16.16 34.50 -3.15
CA ALA A 294 -17.36 35.05 -2.54
C ALA A 294 -17.53 36.55 -2.83
N LEU A 295 -16.44 37.32 -2.89
CA LEU A 295 -16.47 38.77 -3.18
C LEU A 295 -16.87 39.03 -4.62
N LEU A 296 -16.39 38.22 -5.59
CA LEU A 296 -16.72 38.32 -7.01
C LEU A 296 -18.20 38.02 -7.29
N VAL A 297 -18.78 37.04 -6.58
CA VAL A 297 -20.23 36.72 -6.69
C VAL A 297 -21.09 37.85 -6.12
N ALA A 298 -20.67 38.45 -5.01
CA ALA A 298 -21.40 39.58 -4.40
C ALA A 298 -21.38 40.85 -5.29
N LEU A 299 -20.23 41.14 -5.95
CA LEU A 299 -20.12 42.28 -6.86
C LEU A 299 -20.92 42.07 -8.16
N ALA A 300 -20.96 40.82 -8.70
CA ALA A 300 -21.79 40.52 -9.85
C ALA A 300 -23.28 40.61 -9.57
N GLY A 301 -23.72 40.22 -8.36
CA GLY A 301 -25.10 40.36 -7.93
C GLY A 301 -25.56 41.84 -7.74
N TRP A 302 -24.61 42.69 -7.34
CA TRP A 302 -24.92 44.13 -7.13
C TRP A 302 -25.04 44.91 -8.45
N THR A 303 -24.20 44.56 -9.45
CA THR A 303 -24.25 45.19 -10.80
C THR A 303 -25.51 44.81 -11.58
N LEU A 304 -26.07 43.61 -11.35
CA LEU A 304 -27.29 43.14 -12.01
C LEU A 304 -28.55 43.76 -11.39
N ARG A 305 -28.57 44.08 -10.09
CA ARG A 305 -29.69 44.81 -9.45
C ARG A 305 -29.78 46.28 -9.80
N GLY A 306 -28.69 46.94 -10.16
CA GLY A 306 -28.65 48.33 -10.58
C GLY A 306 -29.22 48.61 -11.98
N ARG A 307 -29.49 47.57 -12.82
CA ARG A 307 -30.05 47.71 -14.16
C ARG A 307 -31.55 47.46 -14.31
N ALA A 308 -32.23 47.07 -13.23
CA ALA A 308 -33.68 46.78 -13.23
C ALA A 308 -34.55 47.97 -12.81
N ILE A 309 -33.97 49.14 -12.58
CA ILE A 309 -34.69 50.37 -12.26
C ILE A 309 -34.19 51.48 -13.18
N ARG A 310 -34.64 51.45 -14.43
CA ARG A 310 -34.81 52.59 -15.35
C ARG A 310 -35.80 52.21 -16.44
#